data_0c6296f705ab66ae81af3395b336f3b8
#
_entry.id   0c6296f705ab66ae81af3395b336f3b8
#
_cell.length_a   1.000
_cell.length_b   1.000
_cell.length_c   1.000
_cell.angle_alpha   90.00
_cell.angle_beta   90.00
_cell.angle_gamma   90.00
#
_symmetry.space_group_name_H-M   'P 1'
#
loop_
_entity.id
_entity.type
_entity.pdbx_description
1 polymer ?
#
loop_
_entity_poly.entity_id
_entity_poly.type
_entity_poly.pdbx_seq_one_letter_code
_entity_poly.pdbx_strand_id
1 'polypeptide(L)'
;MDHDFVSALVLLLLVLDPFGSLPIFISVMRGVKPERRRVVALREVAIAFAVLATFMVTGNGFLALMRLSERSLEVAGGVILLIISIRMIFASGGEIYATDGSGREPFVFPLAVPLLAGPSAMATVLLLASRQPERIMAWLGALTVAMALSGLVLLSANALRRWLGASMVAAIEKLMGLVLTAIAVEMILAGLKRYFFEAN
;
A
#
# COMPACT_ATOMS: atom_id res chain seq x y z
N MET A 1 -26.32 -6.01 9.12
CA MET A 1 -24.98 -5.43 8.99
C MET A 1 -25.18 -3.93 9.02
N ASP A 2 -24.52 -3.24 9.94
CA ASP A 2 -24.68 -1.79 10.07
C ASP A 2 -24.20 -1.11 8.80
N HIS A 3 -24.98 -0.16 8.27
CA HIS A 3 -24.59 0.62 7.09
C HIS A 3 -23.18 1.20 7.21
N ASP A 4 -22.80 1.62 8.41
CA ASP A 4 -21.49 2.18 8.70
C ASP A 4 -20.33 1.16 8.52
N PHE A 5 -20.52 -0.11 8.94
CA PHE A 5 -19.51 -1.16 8.74
C PHE A 5 -19.28 -1.43 7.25
N VAL A 6 -20.36 -1.54 6.46
CA VAL A 6 -20.25 -1.76 5.00
C VAL A 6 -19.58 -0.56 4.33
N SER A 7 -19.96 0.65 4.73
CA SER A 7 -19.36 1.87 4.19
C SER A 7 -17.86 1.96 4.50
N ALA A 8 -17.46 1.63 5.73
CA ALA A 8 -16.05 1.59 6.11
C ALA A 8 -15.29 0.50 5.36
N LEU A 9 -15.88 -0.69 5.20
CA LEU A 9 -15.28 -1.78 4.42
C LEU A 9 -15.06 -1.37 2.95
N VAL A 10 -16.07 -0.79 2.32
CA VAL A 10 -15.97 -0.30 0.92
C VAL A 10 -14.91 0.79 0.82
N LEU A 11 -14.91 1.75 1.74
CA LEU A 11 -13.92 2.82 1.78
C LEU A 11 -12.50 2.26 1.90
N LEU A 12 -12.28 1.33 2.83
CA LEU A 12 -10.98 0.69 3.03
C LEU A 12 -10.56 -0.10 1.78
N LEU A 13 -11.46 -0.84 1.13
CA LEU A 13 -11.13 -1.55 -0.10
C LEU A 13 -10.77 -0.61 -1.25
N LEU A 14 -11.45 0.53 -1.38
CA LEU A 14 -11.13 1.54 -2.39
C LEU A 14 -9.77 2.17 -2.13
N VAL A 15 -9.45 2.45 -0.86
CA VAL A 15 -8.17 3.10 -0.50
C VAL A 15 -6.99 2.12 -0.57
N LEU A 16 -7.19 0.86 -0.17
CA LEU A 16 -6.18 -0.20 -0.29
C LEU A 16 -5.89 -0.57 -1.74
N ASP A 17 -6.87 -0.36 -2.62
CA ASP A 17 -6.80 -0.61 -4.07
C ASP A 17 -6.02 -1.89 -4.43
N PRO A 18 -6.54 -3.08 -4.06
CA PRO A 18 -5.82 -4.33 -4.29
C PRO A 18 -5.59 -4.64 -5.77
N PHE A 19 -6.44 -4.13 -6.66
CA PHE A 19 -6.30 -4.32 -8.11
C PHE A 19 -5.23 -3.42 -8.70
N GLY A 20 -5.18 -2.15 -8.32
CA GLY A 20 -4.12 -1.21 -8.71
C GLY A 20 -2.75 -1.61 -8.15
N SER A 21 -2.73 -2.28 -7.00
CA SER A 21 -1.50 -2.80 -6.38
C SER A 21 -0.96 -4.07 -7.06
N LEU A 22 -1.79 -4.82 -7.82
CA LEU A 22 -1.41 -6.10 -8.44
C LEU A 22 -0.16 -6.02 -9.34
N PRO A 23 -0.05 -5.08 -10.30
CA PRO A 23 1.10 -5.01 -11.18
C PRO A 23 2.42 -4.75 -10.42
N ILE A 24 2.37 -3.87 -9.41
CA ILE A 24 3.51 -3.55 -8.56
C ILE A 24 3.92 -4.79 -7.76
N PHE A 25 2.94 -5.46 -7.17
CA PHE A 25 3.14 -6.69 -6.42
C PHE A 25 3.78 -7.78 -7.30
N ILE A 26 3.29 -7.97 -8.53
CA ILE A 26 3.86 -8.93 -9.49
C ILE A 26 5.31 -8.58 -9.81
N SER A 27 5.62 -7.30 -10.00
CA SER A 27 6.98 -6.81 -10.29
C SER A 27 7.94 -7.15 -9.16
N VAL A 28 7.60 -6.79 -7.93
CA VAL A 28 8.41 -7.07 -6.74
C VAL A 28 8.60 -8.57 -6.54
N MET A 29 7.56 -9.37 -6.75
CA MET A 29 7.59 -10.82 -6.59
C MET A 29 8.41 -11.56 -7.67
N ARG A 30 8.85 -10.88 -8.73
CA ARG A 30 9.76 -11.50 -9.72
C ARG A 30 11.08 -11.96 -9.09
N GLY A 31 11.64 -11.16 -8.19
CA GLY A 31 12.86 -11.49 -7.45
C GLY A 31 12.72 -12.60 -6.41
N VAL A 32 11.49 -13.02 -6.10
CA VAL A 32 11.20 -14.04 -5.08
C VAL A 32 11.04 -15.42 -5.73
N LYS A 33 11.68 -16.44 -5.14
CA LYS A 33 11.54 -17.85 -5.57
C LYS A 33 10.06 -18.26 -5.62
N PRO A 34 9.60 -18.98 -6.66
CA PRO A 34 8.18 -19.33 -6.84
C PRO A 34 7.54 -19.98 -5.62
N GLU A 35 8.27 -20.86 -4.93
CA GLU A 35 7.81 -21.61 -3.76
C GLU A 35 7.56 -20.70 -2.54
N ARG A 36 8.30 -19.58 -2.49
CA ARG A 36 8.25 -18.63 -1.36
C ARG A 36 7.24 -17.50 -1.55
N ARG A 37 6.77 -17.26 -2.77
CA ARG A 37 5.91 -16.11 -3.09
C ARG A 37 4.64 -16.04 -2.25
N ARG A 38 3.98 -17.18 -2.00
CA ARG A 38 2.78 -17.22 -1.15
C ARG A 38 3.08 -16.83 0.30
N VAL A 39 4.19 -17.34 0.83
CA VAL A 39 4.60 -17.05 2.21
C VAL A 39 4.98 -15.58 2.36
N VAL A 40 5.74 -15.04 1.40
CA VAL A 40 6.10 -13.62 1.37
C VAL A 40 4.85 -12.76 1.25
N ALA A 41 3.93 -13.09 0.34
CA ALA A 41 2.67 -12.34 0.17
C ALA A 41 1.85 -12.30 1.48
N LEU A 42 1.65 -13.44 2.13
CA LEU A 42 0.90 -13.50 3.39
C LEU A 42 1.60 -12.73 4.51
N ARG A 43 2.92 -12.82 4.58
CA ARG A 43 3.72 -12.07 5.54
C ARG A 43 3.55 -10.56 5.34
N GLU A 44 3.69 -10.08 4.11
CA GLU A 44 3.58 -8.64 3.80
C GLU A 44 2.16 -8.11 4.08
N VAL A 45 1.12 -8.89 3.74
CA VAL A 45 -0.27 -8.55 4.08
C VAL A 45 -0.47 -8.50 5.60
N ALA A 46 0.09 -9.47 6.34
CA ALA A 46 -0.01 -9.49 7.81
C ALA A 46 0.74 -8.30 8.45
N ILE A 47 1.91 -7.93 7.92
CA ILE A 47 2.66 -6.76 8.37
C ILE A 47 1.89 -5.47 8.07
N ALA A 48 1.35 -5.32 6.86
CA ALA A 48 0.53 -4.17 6.50
C ALA A 48 -0.72 -4.05 7.39
N PHE A 49 -1.39 -5.17 7.66
CA PHE A 49 -2.49 -5.21 8.62
C PHE A 49 -2.07 -4.75 10.01
N ALA A 50 -0.95 -5.28 10.53
CA ALA A 50 -0.43 -4.89 11.84
C ALA A 50 -0.10 -3.40 11.92
N VAL A 51 0.51 -2.84 10.86
CA VAL A 51 0.80 -1.40 10.77
C VAL A 51 -0.50 -0.60 10.79
N LEU A 52 -1.47 -0.92 9.92
CA LEU A 52 -2.74 -0.18 9.85
C LEU A 52 -3.57 -0.32 11.14
N ALA A 53 -3.62 -1.52 11.73
CA ALA A 53 -4.29 -1.74 13.02
C ALA A 53 -3.62 -0.94 14.15
N THR A 54 -2.29 -0.89 14.20
CA THR A 54 -1.56 -0.06 15.15
C THR A 54 -1.88 1.41 14.95
N PHE A 55 -1.86 1.91 13.70
CA PHE A 55 -2.25 3.28 13.40
C PHE A 55 -3.71 3.58 13.76
N MET A 56 -4.61 2.64 13.54
CA MET A 56 -6.02 2.78 13.93
C MET A 56 -6.19 2.95 15.45
N VAL A 57 -5.43 2.21 16.25
CA VAL A 57 -5.57 2.22 17.72
C VAL A 57 -4.76 3.34 18.37
N THR A 58 -3.54 3.59 17.89
CA THR A 58 -2.57 4.48 18.57
C THR A 58 -2.16 5.69 17.74
N GLY A 59 -2.59 5.80 16.49
CA GLY A 59 -2.02 6.72 15.50
C GLY A 59 -2.13 8.18 15.90
N ASN A 60 -3.26 8.63 16.46
CA ASN A 60 -3.41 10.00 16.93
C ASN A 60 -2.39 10.34 18.04
N GLY A 61 -2.19 9.44 18.99
CA GLY A 61 -1.20 9.59 20.05
C GLY A 61 0.23 9.55 19.51
N PHE A 62 0.51 8.64 18.57
CA PHE A 62 1.83 8.52 17.95
C PHE A 62 2.21 9.77 17.13
N LEU A 63 1.29 10.25 16.28
CA LEU A 63 1.52 11.45 15.49
C LEU A 63 1.71 12.69 16.38
N ALA A 64 0.90 12.82 17.44
CA ALA A 64 1.04 13.90 18.41
C ALA A 64 2.39 13.82 19.16
N LEU A 65 2.80 12.62 19.58
CA LEU A 65 4.09 12.41 20.26
C LEU A 65 5.28 12.77 19.37
N MET A 66 5.22 12.37 18.10
CA MET A 66 6.26 12.65 17.10
C MET A 66 6.19 14.06 16.53
N ARG A 67 5.15 14.83 16.84
CA ARG A 67 4.84 16.12 16.20
C ARG A 67 4.78 16.04 14.68
N LEU A 68 4.39 14.88 14.16
CA LEU A 68 4.22 14.64 12.74
C LEU A 68 2.78 14.94 12.35
N SER A 69 2.62 15.61 11.20
CA SER A 69 1.30 15.79 10.61
C SER A 69 1.00 14.64 9.63
N GLU A 70 -0.28 14.34 9.43
CA GLU A 70 -0.73 13.42 8.36
C GLU A 70 -0.22 13.89 7.00
N ARG A 71 -0.08 15.21 6.81
CA ARG A 71 0.45 15.87 5.60
C ARG A 71 1.89 15.47 5.32
N SER A 72 2.74 15.41 6.35
CA SER A 72 4.14 14.99 6.23
C SER A 72 4.25 13.53 5.82
N LEU A 73 3.38 12.66 6.34
CA LEU A 73 3.28 11.25 5.93
C LEU A 73 2.83 11.12 4.46
N GLU A 74 1.88 11.96 4.02
CA GLU A 74 1.38 11.97 2.65
C GLU A 74 2.50 12.36 1.66
N VAL A 75 3.27 13.41 1.96
CA VAL A 75 4.44 13.82 1.15
C VAL A 75 5.52 12.74 1.15
N ALA A 76 5.89 12.21 2.32
CA ALA A 76 6.92 11.18 2.43
C ALA A 76 6.54 9.91 1.65
N GLY A 77 5.28 9.47 1.78
CA GLY A 77 4.74 8.34 1.01
C GLY A 77 4.77 8.59 -0.49
N GLY A 78 4.38 9.80 -0.92
CA GLY A 78 4.45 10.20 -2.33
C GLY A 78 5.86 10.17 -2.88
N VAL A 79 6.87 10.64 -2.12
CA VAL A 79 8.29 10.57 -2.53
C VAL A 79 8.75 9.12 -2.68
N ILE A 80 8.41 8.25 -1.75
CA ILE A 80 8.77 6.83 -1.82
C ILE A 80 8.12 6.16 -3.04
N LEU A 81 6.82 6.41 -3.26
CA LEU A 81 6.11 5.87 -4.43
C LEU A 81 6.69 6.42 -5.74
N LEU A 82 7.12 7.68 -5.78
CA LEU A 82 7.78 8.27 -6.95
C LEU A 82 9.08 7.54 -7.29
N ILE A 83 9.91 7.25 -6.29
CA ILE A 83 11.16 6.49 -6.50
C ILE A 83 10.85 5.09 -7.03
N ILE A 84 9.85 4.41 -6.47
CA ILE A 84 9.43 3.08 -6.92
C ILE A 84 8.94 3.14 -8.37
N SER A 85 8.09 4.09 -8.70
CA SER A 85 7.52 4.22 -10.06
C SER A 85 8.57 4.53 -11.12
N ILE A 86 9.53 5.42 -10.82
CA ILE A 86 10.66 5.70 -11.71
C ILE A 86 11.47 4.43 -11.98
N ARG A 87 11.76 3.65 -10.94
CA ARG A 87 12.44 2.35 -11.11
C ARG A 87 11.63 1.39 -11.99
N MET A 88 10.30 1.32 -11.82
CA MET A 88 9.43 0.48 -12.66
C MET A 88 9.47 0.87 -14.14
N ILE A 89 9.56 2.15 -14.47
CA ILE A 89 9.59 2.65 -15.85
C ILE A 89 10.94 2.38 -16.52
N PHE A 90 12.05 2.66 -15.82
CA PHE A 90 13.38 2.72 -16.41
C PHE A 90 14.23 1.48 -16.17
N ALA A 91 13.93 0.62 -15.19
CA ALA A 91 14.71 -0.58 -14.98
C ALA A 91 14.46 -1.61 -16.08
N SER A 92 15.53 -2.17 -16.60
CA SER A 92 15.49 -3.26 -17.58
C SER A 92 15.28 -4.58 -16.84
N GLY A 93 14.13 -5.20 -17.09
CA GLY A 93 13.79 -6.61 -16.81
C GLY A 93 14.41 -7.29 -15.58
N GLY A 94 13.91 -7.00 -14.39
CA GLY A 94 14.28 -7.75 -13.17
C GLY A 94 15.17 -7.03 -12.16
N GLU A 95 15.78 -5.91 -12.54
CA GLU A 95 16.69 -5.15 -11.66
C GLU A 95 16.00 -4.16 -10.72
N ILE A 96 14.66 -4.03 -10.81
CA ILE A 96 13.89 -3.02 -10.04
C ILE A 96 14.11 -3.16 -8.54
N TYR A 97 14.31 -4.38 -8.09
CA TYR A 97 14.54 -4.75 -6.69
C TYR A 97 15.68 -5.75 -6.54
N ALA A 98 16.65 -5.74 -7.47
CA ALA A 98 17.92 -6.42 -7.26
C ALA A 98 18.62 -5.71 -6.09
N THR A 99 18.25 -6.09 -4.89
CA THR A 99 19.05 -5.86 -3.70
C THR A 99 20.39 -6.51 -3.95
N ASP A 100 21.43 -5.73 -4.20
CA ASP A 100 22.87 -6.01 -4.04
C ASP A 100 23.34 -7.48 -4.23
N GLY A 101 22.77 -8.24 -5.17
CA GLY A 101 23.15 -9.66 -5.37
C GLY A 101 22.89 -10.60 -4.19
N SER A 102 22.31 -10.12 -3.09
CA SER A 102 22.15 -10.89 -1.84
C SER A 102 20.98 -11.87 -1.84
N GLY A 103 20.14 -11.88 -2.89
CA GLY A 103 18.97 -12.77 -2.97
C GLY A 103 17.97 -12.63 -1.84
N ARG A 104 17.98 -11.50 -1.11
CA ARG A 104 17.09 -11.27 0.03
C ARG A 104 15.65 -11.03 -0.45
N GLU A 105 14.73 -11.72 0.21
CA GLU A 105 13.29 -11.51 0.00
C GLU A 105 12.89 -10.09 0.46
N PRO A 106 11.93 -9.42 -0.23
CA PRO A 106 11.37 -8.17 0.26
C PRO A 106 10.83 -8.38 1.68
N PHE A 107 11.14 -7.46 2.59
CA PHE A 107 10.69 -7.50 3.96
C PHE A 107 10.20 -6.11 4.36
N VAL A 108 8.89 -5.99 4.65
CA VAL A 108 8.19 -4.74 4.93
C VAL A 108 8.18 -3.77 3.74
N PHE A 109 9.33 -3.48 3.17
CA PHE A 109 9.50 -2.57 2.05
C PHE A 109 9.76 -3.34 0.75
N PRO A 110 9.10 -2.98 -0.36
CA PRO A 110 8.11 -1.91 -0.54
C PRO A 110 6.65 -2.40 -0.49
N LEU A 111 6.38 -3.65 -0.14
CA LEU A 111 5.07 -4.28 -0.27
C LEU A 111 4.13 -3.94 0.89
N ALA A 112 4.55 -4.19 2.13
CA ALA A 112 3.72 -3.87 3.27
C ALA A 112 3.59 -2.34 3.42
N VAL A 113 4.72 -1.63 3.40
CA VAL A 113 4.80 -0.17 3.43
C VAL A 113 5.72 0.27 2.29
N PRO A 114 5.34 1.20 1.42
CA PRO A 114 4.11 2.02 1.43
C PRO A 114 2.95 1.47 0.57
N LEU A 115 3.07 0.29 -0.06
CA LEU A 115 2.10 -0.16 -1.07
C LEU A 115 0.74 -0.50 -0.45
N LEU A 116 0.70 -1.39 0.55
CA LEU A 116 -0.54 -1.81 1.21
C LEU A 116 -0.92 -0.88 2.36
N ALA A 117 0.03 -0.61 3.26
CA ALA A 117 -0.15 0.37 4.32
C ALA A 117 0.42 1.72 3.89
N GLY A 118 -0.16 2.31 2.86
CA GLY A 118 0.20 3.63 2.35
C GLY A 118 -0.35 4.77 3.22
N PRO A 119 0.12 6.02 3.01
CA PRO A 119 -0.32 7.18 3.79
C PRO A 119 -1.82 7.42 3.72
N SER A 120 -2.45 7.19 2.57
CA SER A 120 -3.90 7.29 2.40
C SER A 120 -4.66 6.25 3.25
N ALA A 121 -4.16 5.01 3.30
CA ALA A 121 -4.73 3.96 4.14
C ALA A 121 -4.53 4.28 5.63
N MET A 122 -3.34 4.77 6.02
CA MET A 122 -3.06 5.22 7.39
C MET A 122 -3.98 6.37 7.80
N ALA A 123 -4.14 7.40 6.95
CA ALA A 123 -5.04 8.52 7.20
C ALA A 123 -6.51 8.06 7.32
N THR A 124 -6.93 7.11 6.48
CA THR A 124 -8.31 6.58 6.53
C THR A 124 -8.60 5.83 7.82
N VAL A 125 -7.69 4.94 8.28
CA VAL A 125 -7.89 4.22 9.54
C VAL A 125 -7.86 5.16 10.75
N LEU A 126 -7.00 6.19 10.72
CA LEU A 126 -6.98 7.27 11.71
C LEU A 126 -8.33 8.01 11.76
N LEU A 127 -8.85 8.40 10.59
CA LEU A 127 -10.11 9.12 10.48
C LEU A 127 -11.29 8.31 11.03
N LEU A 128 -11.37 7.01 10.68
CA LEU A 128 -12.41 6.11 11.21
C LEU A 128 -12.33 6.02 12.74
N ALA A 129 -11.14 5.83 13.29
CA ALA A 129 -10.91 5.73 14.72
C ALA A 129 -11.19 7.05 15.46
N SER A 130 -10.84 8.20 14.87
CA SER A 130 -11.00 9.51 15.49
C SER A 130 -12.46 9.98 15.52
N ARG A 131 -13.23 9.66 14.47
CA ARG A 131 -14.63 10.09 14.36
C ARG A 131 -15.58 9.32 15.27
N GLN A 132 -15.32 8.03 15.45
CA GLN A 132 -16.18 7.13 16.24
C GLN A 132 -15.30 6.13 17.03
N PRO A 133 -14.60 6.57 18.07
CA PRO A 133 -13.70 5.73 18.86
C PRO A 133 -14.41 4.59 19.58
N GLU A 134 -15.68 4.74 19.90
CA GLU A 134 -16.52 3.71 20.54
C GLU A 134 -16.75 2.49 19.61
N ARG A 135 -16.53 2.64 18.31
CA ARG A 135 -16.72 1.58 17.30
C ARG A 135 -15.41 0.95 16.81
N ILE A 136 -14.32 1.13 17.53
CA ILE A 136 -12.99 0.66 17.14
C ILE A 136 -12.96 -0.83 16.76
N MET A 137 -13.72 -1.68 17.46
CA MET A 137 -13.82 -3.11 17.15
C MET A 137 -14.50 -3.38 15.81
N ALA A 138 -15.51 -2.58 15.44
CA ALA A 138 -16.15 -2.67 14.13
C ALA A 138 -15.17 -2.22 13.02
N TRP A 139 -14.39 -1.18 13.25
CA TRP A 139 -13.37 -0.70 12.30
C TRP A 139 -12.24 -1.68 12.12
N LEU A 140 -11.75 -2.31 13.19
CA LEU A 140 -10.78 -3.41 13.13
C LEU A 140 -11.35 -4.62 12.36
N GLY A 141 -12.63 -4.94 12.58
CA GLY A 141 -13.32 -5.98 11.79
C GLY A 141 -13.37 -5.65 10.30
N ALA A 142 -13.75 -4.42 9.95
CA ALA A 142 -13.78 -3.95 8.57
C ALA A 142 -12.39 -3.98 7.93
N LEU A 143 -11.35 -3.52 8.65
CA LEU A 143 -9.96 -3.60 8.22
C LEU A 143 -9.51 -5.05 7.99
N THR A 144 -9.88 -5.97 8.90
CA THR A 144 -9.54 -7.40 8.77
C THR A 144 -10.14 -7.99 7.50
N VAL A 145 -11.42 -7.72 7.23
CA VAL A 145 -12.09 -8.20 6.02
C VAL A 145 -11.47 -7.57 4.77
N ALA A 146 -11.23 -6.26 4.78
CA ALA A 146 -10.61 -5.55 3.65
C ALA A 146 -9.22 -6.11 3.33
N MET A 147 -8.37 -6.33 4.35
CA MET A 147 -7.03 -6.89 4.18
C MET A 147 -7.06 -8.37 3.75
N ALA A 148 -8.02 -9.16 4.23
CA ALA A 148 -8.20 -10.54 3.78
C ALA A 148 -8.58 -10.59 2.29
N LEU A 149 -9.52 -9.75 1.85
CA LEU A 149 -9.91 -9.66 0.44
C LEU A 149 -8.75 -9.15 -0.43
N SER A 150 -8.02 -8.13 0.02
CA SER A 150 -6.82 -7.63 -0.66
C SER A 150 -5.75 -8.72 -0.77
N GLY A 151 -5.53 -9.47 0.30
CA GLY A 151 -4.61 -10.62 0.32
C GLY A 151 -5.01 -11.71 -0.68
N LEU A 152 -6.30 -12.04 -0.79
CA LEU A 152 -6.80 -12.99 -1.79
C LEU A 152 -6.54 -12.53 -3.21
N VAL A 153 -6.78 -11.24 -3.50
CA VAL A 153 -6.48 -10.64 -4.81
C VAL A 153 -4.99 -10.74 -5.11
N LEU A 154 -4.12 -10.37 -4.18
CA LEU A 154 -2.67 -10.43 -4.36
C LEU A 154 -2.15 -11.87 -4.51
N LEU A 155 -2.72 -12.85 -3.79
CA LEU A 155 -2.39 -14.26 -3.96
C LEU A 155 -2.78 -14.79 -5.33
N SER A 156 -3.81 -14.22 -5.98
CA SER A 156 -4.20 -14.54 -7.35
C SER A 156 -3.20 -14.03 -8.41
N ALA A 157 -2.32 -13.12 -8.06
CA ALA A 157 -1.34 -12.49 -8.96
C ALA A 157 -0.46 -13.50 -9.72
N ASN A 158 -0.12 -14.63 -9.08
CA ASN A 158 0.66 -15.68 -9.73
C ASN A 158 -0.11 -16.38 -10.88
N ALA A 159 -1.43 -16.57 -10.73
CA ALA A 159 -2.27 -17.11 -11.78
C ALA A 159 -2.39 -16.13 -12.94
N LEU A 160 -2.62 -14.86 -12.64
CA LEU A 160 -2.71 -13.77 -13.62
C LEU A 160 -1.41 -13.64 -14.43
N ARG A 161 -0.26 -13.68 -13.77
CA ARG A 161 1.06 -13.65 -14.43
C ARG A 161 1.26 -14.82 -15.39
N ARG A 162 0.83 -16.03 -15.02
CA ARG A 162 0.93 -17.21 -15.89
C ARG A 162 0.10 -17.09 -17.14
N TRP A 163 -1.06 -16.44 -17.03
CA TRP A 163 -1.99 -16.24 -18.14
C TRP A 163 -1.54 -15.13 -19.10
N LEU A 164 -1.00 -14.02 -18.59
CA LEU A 164 -0.60 -12.86 -19.39
C LEU A 164 0.74 -13.05 -20.15
N GLY A 165 1.62 -13.91 -19.67
CA GLY A 165 2.97 -14.05 -20.25
C GLY A 165 3.93 -12.91 -19.88
N ALA A 166 5.24 -13.13 -20.09
CA ALA A 166 6.29 -12.23 -19.60
C ALA A 166 6.27 -10.83 -20.27
N SER A 167 6.04 -10.77 -21.58
CA SER A 167 6.05 -9.51 -22.33
C SER A 167 4.86 -8.61 -21.95
N MET A 168 3.66 -9.20 -21.80
CA MET A 168 2.48 -8.44 -21.38
C MET A 168 2.63 -7.91 -19.97
N VAL A 169 3.15 -8.73 -19.05
CA VAL A 169 3.43 -8.30 -17.68
C VAL A 169 4.43 -7.14 -17.67
N ALA A 170 5.50 -7.18 -18.49
CA ALA A 170 6.46 -6.09 -18.60
C ALA A 170 5.85 -4.80 -19.14
N ALA A 171 4.94 -4.89 -20.12
CA ALA A 171 4.22 -3.74 -20.65
C ALA A 171 3.30 -3.12 -19.59
N ILE A 172 2.52 -3.96 -18.88
CA ILE A 172 1.64 -3.52 -17.79
C ILE A 172 2.46 -2.86 -16.67
N GLU A 173 3.61 -3.41 -16.30
CA GLU A 173 4.48 -2.81 -15.27
C GLU A 173 4.91 -1.39 -15.64
N LYS A 174 5.33 -1.14 -16.88
CA LYS A 174 5.71 0.20 -17.33
C LYS A 174 4.54 1.17 -17.34
N LEU A 175 3.36 0.72 -17.81
CA LEU A 175 2.14 1.53 -17.76
C LEU A 175 1.75 1.86 -16.32
N MET A 176 1.79 0.87 -15.43
CA MET A 176 1.49 1.11 -14.00
C MET A 176 2.54 1.97 -13.33
N GLY A 177 3.81 1.90 -13.74
CA GLY A 177 4.83 2.83 -13.31
C GLY A 177 4.45 4.29 -13.62
N LEU A 178 3.91 4.57 -14.82
CA LEU A 178 3.41 5.91 -15.18
C LEU A 178 2.22 6.34 -14.32
N VAL A 179 1.25 5.45 -14.12
CA VAL A 179 0.09 5.73 -13.25
C VAL A 179 0.55 6.00 -11.81
N LEU A 180 1.46 5.18 -11.31
CA LEU A 180 2.00 5.33 -9.95
C LEU A 180 2.78 6.65 -9.79
N THR A 181 3.50 7.08 -10.85
CA THR A 181 4.16 8.39 -10.87
C THR A 181 3.15 9.52 -10.72
N ALA A 182 2.03 9.46 -11.45
CA ALA A 182 0.98 10.46 -11.35
C ALA A 182 0.36 10.48 -9.94
N ILE A 183 0.06 9.32 -9.35
CA ILE A 183 -0.46 9.21 -7.99
C ILE A 183 0.55 9.76 -6.98
N ALA A 184 1.82 9.43 -7.12
CA ALA A 184 2.89 9.89 -6.24
C ALA A 184 3.03 11.43 -6.27
N VAL A 185 2.98 12.03 -7.46
CA VAL A 185 3.00 13.49 -7.63
C VAL A 185 1.75 14.12 -7.01
N GLU A 186 0.57 13.55 -7.23
CA GLU A 186 -0.68 14.06 -6.62
C GLU A 186 -0.62 14.03 -5.09
N MET A 187 -0.10 12.95 -4.49
CA MET A 187 0.10 12.86 -3.04
C MET A 187 1.05 13.95 -2.53
N ILE A 188 2.16 14.19 -3.22
CA ILE A 188 3.12 15.24 -2.84
C ILE A 188 2.44 16.62 -2.92
N LEU A 189 1.74 16.91 -4.02
CA LEU A 189 1.06 18.18 -4.22
C LEU A 189 -0.07 18.39 -3.19
N ALA A 190 -0.87 17.36 -2.90
CA ALA A 190 -1.92 17.41 -1.90
C ALA A 190 -1.37 17.69 -0.50
N GLY A 191 -0.32 16.96 -0.11
CA GLY A 191 0.34 17.18 1.18
C GLY A 191 0.96 18.57 1.31
N LEU A 192 1.62 19.09 0.27
CA LEU A 192 2.18 20.43 0.24
C LEU A 192 1.08 21.50 0.27
N LYS A 193 0.02 21.36 -0.55
CA LYS A 193 -1.11 22.29 -0.54
C LYS A 193 -1.71 22.43 0.85
N ARG A 194 -1.99 21.33 1.51
CA ARG A 194 -2.51 21.31 2.88
C ARG A 194 -1.53 21.92 3.88
N TYR A 195 -0.23 21.70 3.68
CA TYR A 195 0.81 22.27 4.56
C TYR A 195 0.89 23.78 4.47
N PHE A 196 0.89 24.36 3.25
CA PHE A 196 1.09 25.79 3.05
C PHE A 196 -0.20 26.63 3.11
N PHE A 197 -1.34 26.08 2.72
CA PHE A 197 -2.57 26.86 2.54
C PHE A 197 -3.69 26.51 3.52
N GLU A 198 -3.64 25.36 4.19
CA GLU A 198 -4.68 24.92 5.15
C GLU A 198 -4.12 24.80 6.58
N ALA A 199 -2.98 25.40 6.87
CA ALA A 199 -2.29 25.35 8.16
C ALA A 199 -2.77 26.41 9.17
N ASN A 200 -4.04 26.89 9.04
CA ASN A 200 -4.68 27.74 10.05
C ASN A 200 -5.80 26.98 10.75
#